data_31b7276b18e4a660811bd5cdade7d448
#
_entry.id   31b7276b18e4a660811bd5cdade7d448
#
_cell.length_a   1.000
_cell.length_b   1.000
_cell.length_c   1.000
_cell.angle_alpha   90.00
_cell.angle_beta   90.00
_cell.angle_gamma   90.00
#
_symmetry.space_group_name_H-M   'P 1'
#
loop_
_entity.id
_entity.type
_entity.pdbx_description
1 polymer ?
#
loop_
_entity_poly.entity_id
_entity_poly.type
_entity_poly.pdbx_seq_one_letter_code
_entity_poly.pdbx_strand_id
1 'polypeptide(L)'
;MELIFSAAVVVLFIIAAAAAWPVMYAMWSRAVASDTRELSFWQMVRSRGLTSKDLAGSERDVARATYRCIACPEATRCDEQLAAGRFGEVDRFCPNRPLLDDLAAKLIVRR
;
A
#
# COMPACT_ATOMS: atom_id res chain seq x y z
N MET A 1 -6.75 -40.24 -35.38
CA MET A 1 -5.86 -40.31 -34.20
C MET A 1 -5.36 -38.95 -33.73
N GLU A 2 -4.90 -38.10 -34.65
CA GLU A 2 -4.44 -36.76 -34.25
C GLU A 2 -5.49 -35.88 -33.60
N LEU A 3 -6.72 -35.92 -34.11
CA LEU A 3 -7.88 -35.16 -33.52
C LEU A 3 -8.20 -35.62 -32.11
N ILE A 4 -8.14 -36.90 -31.82
CA ILE A 4 -8.44 -37.47 -30.51
C ILE A 4 -7.29 -37.08 -29.53
N PHE A 5 -6.07 -37.17 -29.99
CA PHE A 5 -4.91 -36.76 -29.18
C PHE A 5 -4.94 -35.27 -28.86
N SER A 6 -5.23 -34.44 -29.85
CA SER A 6 -5.37 -32.99 -29.67
C SER A 6 -6.52 -32.65 -28.70
N ALA A 7 -7.66 -33.29 -28.83
CA ALA A 7 -8.79 -33.09 -27.92
C ALA A 7 -8.46 -33.50 -26.47
N ALA A 8 -7.74 -34.62 -26.30
CA ALA A 8 -7.32 -35.08 -24.98
C ALA A 8 -6.34 -34.09 -24.32
N VAL A 9 -5.39 -33.55 -25.08
CA VAL A 9 -4.45 -32.54 -24.57
C VAL A 9 -5.17 -31.27 -24.15
N VAL A 10 -6.13 -30.80 -24.95
CA VAL A 10 -6.93 -29.60 -24.61
C VAL A 10 -7.73 -29.82 -23.33
N VAL A 11 -8.37 -30.97 -23.20
CA VAL A 11 -9.16 -31.33 -22.00
C VAL A 11 -8.25 -31.37 -20.76
N LEU A 12 -7.08 -31.99 -20.86
CA LEU A 12 -6.10 -32.02 -19.75
C LEU A 12 -5.64 -30.61 -19.37
N PHE A 13 -5.44 -29.75 -20.35
CA PHE A 13 -5.02 -28.36 -20.09
C PHE A 13 -6.11 -27.58 -19.36
N ILE A 14 -7.38 -27.77 -19.76
CA ILE A 14 -8.52 -27.13 -19.09
C ILE A 14 -8.67 -27.63 -17.66
N ILE A 15 -8.52 -28.93 -17.42
CA ILE A 15 -8.58 -29.50 -16.07
C ILE A 15 -7.45 -28.97 -15.20
N ALA A 16 -6.22 -28.92 -15.73
CA ALA A 16 -5.08 -28.39 -15.00
C ALA A 16 -5.25 -26.90 -14.66
N ALA A 17 -5.74 -26.09 -15.61
CA ALA A 17 -6.02 -24.68 -15.40
C ALA A 17 -7.14 -24.47 -14.36
N ALA A 18 -8.20 -25.26 -14.43
CA ALA A 18 -9.29 -25.22 -13.46
C ALA A 18 -8.85 -25.62 -12.04
N ALA A 19 -7.94 -26.59 -11.94
CA ALA A 19 -7.36 -26.99 -10.65
C ALA A 19 -6.38 -25.96 -10.07
N ALA A 20 -5.64 -25.28 -10.94
CA ALA A 20 -4.69 -24.24 -10.51
C ALA A 20 -5.38 -22.90 -10.15
N TRP A 21 -6.55 -22.64 -10.70
CA TRP A 21 -7.26 -21.37 -10.51
C TRP A 21 -7.53 -21.01 -9.04
N PRO A 22 -8.06 -21.93 -8.19
CA PRO A 22 -8.31 -21.59 -6.78
C PRO A 22 -7.04 -21.23 -6.03
N VAL A 23 -5.92 -21.90 -6.34
CA VAL A 23 -4.63 -21.62 -5.70
C VAL A 23 -4.11 -20.25 -6.11
N MET A 24 -4.14 -19.94 -7.42
CA MET A 24 -3.77 -18.62 -7.93
C MET A 24 -4.65 -17.53 -7.36
N TYR A 25 -5.95 -17.74 -7.31
CA TYR A 25 -6.90 -16.78 -6.72
C TYR A 25 -6.62 -16.56 -5.23
N ALA A 26 -6.36 -17.62 -4.47
CA ALA A 26 -6.03 -17.51 -3.05
C ALA A 26 -4.72 -16.75 -2.82
N MET A 27 -3.70 -17.00 -3.65
CA MET A 27 -2.45 -16.25 -3.57
C MET A 27 -2.64 -14.78 -3.93
N TRP A 28 -3.39 -14.50 -5.00
CA TRP A 28 -3.73 -13.14 -5.42
C TRP A 28 -4.51 -12.39 -4.35
N SER A 29 -5.54 -13.00 -3.77
CA SER A 29 -6.36 -12.37 -2.73
C SER A 29 -5.55 -12.07 -1.47
N ARG A 30 -4.61 -12.92 -1.10
CA ARG A 30 -3.68 -12.66 0.00
C ARG A 30 -2.73 -11.52 -0.30
N ALA A 31 -2.19 -11.47 -1.51
CA ALA A 31 -1.32 -10.37 -1.94
C ALA A 31 -2.08 -9.04 -1.95
N VAL A 32 -3.30 -9.02 -2.49
CA VAL A 32 -4.15 -7.83 -2.48
C VAL A 32 -4.56 -7.44 -1.07
N ALA A 33 -4.88 -8.40 -0.21
CA ALA A 33 -5.20 -8.13 1.20
C ALA A 33 -4.00 -7.57 1.98
N SER A 34 -2.77 -7.96 1.63
CA SER A 34 -1.57 -7.35 2.22
C SER A 34 -1.33 -5.93 1.69
N ASP A 35 -1.70 -5.66 0.44
CA ASP A 35 -1.62 -4.32 -0.15
C ASP A 35 -2.72 -3.37 0.38
N THR A 36 -3.81 -3.90 0.93
CA THR A 36 -4.84 -3.07 1.58
C THR A 36 -4.43 -2.61 2.98
N ARG A 37 -3.26 -3.01 3.46
CA ARG A 37 -2.66 -2.35 4.62
C ARG A 37 -2.52 -0.89 4.30
N GLU A 38 -3.21 -0.08 5.06
CA GLU A 38 -3.09 1.35 4.91
C GLU A 38 -1.62 1.76 5.01
N LEU A 39 -1.13 2.39 3.96
CA LEU A 39 0.25 2.84 3.92
C LEU A 39 0.53 3.74 5.13
N SER A 40 1.67 3.55 5.77
CA SER A 40 2.09 4.30 6.96
C SER A 40 2.01 5.81 6.77
N PHE A 41 2.25 6.29 5.54
CA PHE A 41 2.08 7.70 5.18
C PHE A 41 0.68 8.23 5.51
N TRP A 42 -0.37 7.50 5.15
CA TRP A 42 -1.75 7.92 5.40
C TRP A 42 -2.12 7.88 6.88
N GLN A 43 -1.57 6.93 7.63
CA GLN A 43 -1.72 6.91 9.09
C GLN A 43 -1.08 8.14 9.73
N MET A 44 0.10 8.54 9.25
CA MET A 44 0.77 9.76 9.71
C MET A 44 0.00 11.02 9.34
N VAL A 45 -0.57 11.08 8.14
CA VAL A 45 -1.44 12.18 7.69
C VAL A 45 -2.62 12.34 8.65
N ARG A 46 -3.30 11.26 8.97
CA ARG A 46 -4.44 11.29 9.90
C ARG A 46 -4.03 11.65 11.33
N SER A 47 -2.88 11.20 11.79
CA SER A 47 -2.39 11.53 13.13
C SER A 47 -2.17 13.03 13.33
N ARG A 48 -1.97 13.77 12.24
CA ARG A 48 -1.82 15.24 12.25
C ARG A 48 -3.13 15.99 11.99
N GLY A 49 -4.25 15.28 11.93
CA GLY A 49 -5.56 15.87 11.68
C GLY A 49 -5.77 16.29 10.22
N LEU A 50 -4.95 15.83 9.31
CA LEU A 50 -5.08 16.11 7.88
C LEU A 50 -6.04 15.13 7.21
N THR A 51 -6.80 15.62 6.23
CA THR A 51 -7.69 14.82 5.40
C THR A 51 -7.19 14.83 3.95
N SER A 52 -7.74 13.95 3.11
CA SER A 52 -7.40 13.94 1.69
C SER A 52 -7.70 15.27 0.99
N LYS A 53 -8.67 16.02 1.47
CA LYS A 53 -9.01 17.37 0.96
C LYS A 53 -7.90 18.39 1.25
N ASP A 54 -7.24 18.28 2.40
CA ASP A 54 -6.13 19.15 2.79
C ASP A 54 -4.90 18.95 1.93
N LEU A 55 -4.78 17.78 1.28
CA LEU A 55 -3.69 17.44 0.37
C LEU A 55 -3.94 17.86 -1.08
N ALA A 56 -5.13 18.36 -1.38
CA ALA A 56 -5.45 18.86 -2.72
C ALA A 56 -4.50 20.01 -3.10
N GLY A 57 -3.95 19.95 -4.32
CA GLY A 57 -2.93 20.88 -4.79
C GLY A 57 -1.48 20.46 -4.50
N SER A 58 -1.29 19.39 -3.73
CA SER A 58 0.03 18.85 -3.37
C SER A 58 0.25 17.44 -3.92
N GLU A 59 -0.43 17.08 -5.00
CA GLU A 59 -0.46 15.73 -5.54
C GLU A 59 0.93 15.17 -5.87
N ARG A 60 1.83 16.00 -6.41
CA ARG A 60 3.20 15.59 -6.72
C ARG A 60 4.00 15.27 -5.46
N ASP A 61 3.86 16.08 -4.44
CA ASP A 61 4.55 15.89 -3.17
C ASP A 61 4.02 14.66 -2.45
N VAL A 62 2.71 14.45 -2.50
CA VAL A 62 2.05 13.25 -1.96
C VAL A 62 2.53 11.99 -2.69
N ALA A 63 2.61 12.03 -4.03
CA ALA A 63 3.11 10.89 -4.81
C ALA A 63 4.56 10.56 -4.47
N ARG A 64 5.43 11.54 -4.31
CA ARG A 64 6.81 11.34 -3.86
C ARG A 64 6.88 10.77 -2.45
N ALA A 65 6.05 11.29 -1.56
CA ALA A 65 5.99 10.84 -0.18
C ALA A 65 5.53 9.38 -0.06
N THR A 66 4.51 8.98 -0.81
CA THR A 66 4.03 7.60 -0.84
C THR A 66 5.10 6.67 -1.40
N TYR A 67 5.81 7.08 -2.44
CA TYR A 67 6.93 6.32 -2.99
C TYR A 67 8.06 6.15 -1.96
N ARG A 68 8.43 7.20 -1.23
CA ARG A 68 9.41 7.12 -0.15
C ARG A 68 8.98 6.15 0.95
N CYS A 69 7.70 6.14 1.30
CA CYS A 69 7.15 5.19 2.26
C CYS A 69 7.28 3.74 1.80
N ILE A 70 6.96 3.46 0.54
CA ILE A 70 7.04 2.11 -0.05
C ILE A 70 8.50 1.63 -0.06
N ALA A 71 9.44 2.50 -0.40
CA ALA A 71 10.87 2.19 -0.49
C ALA A 71 11.62 2.42 0.83
N CYS A 72 10.95 2.76 1.92
CA CYS A 72 11.57 3.10 3.19
C CYS A 72 12.26 1.88 3.83
N PRO A 73 13.57 1.96 4.17
CA PRO A 73 14.27 0.86 4.84
C PRO A 73 13.79 0.64 6.28
N GLU A 74 13.10 1.62 6.88
CA GLU A 74 12.56 1.58 8.23
C GLU A 74 11.07 1.22 8.28
N ALA A 75 10.52 0.68 7.19
CA ALA A 75 9.08 0.40 7.07
C ALA A 75 8.57 -0.51 8.20
N THR A 76 9.29 -1.58 8.52
CA THR A 76 8.90 -2.51 9.60
C THR A 76 8.86 -1.81 10.95
N ARG A 77 9.89 -1.04 11.28
CA ARG A 77 9.97 -0.25 12.52
C ARG A 77 8.84 0.78 12.58
N CYS A 78 8.56 1.44 11.46
CA CYS A 78 7.46 2.38 11.34
C CYS A 78 6.12 1.72 11.63
N ASP A 79 5.84 0.59 11.02
CA ASP A 79 4.59 -0.17 11.22
C ASP A 79 4.41 -0.59 12.69
N GLU A 80 5.48 -1.05 13.34
CA GLU A 80 5.46 -1.41 14.76
C GLU A 80 5.14 -0.22 15.66
N GLN A 81 5.75 0.92 15.41
CA GLN A 81 5.53 2.13 16.20
C GLN A 81 4.11 2.69 15.98
N LEU A 82 3.62 2.68 14.74
CA LEU A 82 2.27 3.14 14.44
C LEU A 82 1.21 2.22 15.06
N ALA A 83 1.42 0.91 15.04
CA ALA A 83 0.53 -0.05 15.69
C ALA A 83 0.46 0.15 17.21
N ALA A 84 1.55 0.59 17.82
CA ALA A 84 1.62 0.94 19.24
C ALA A 84 1.13 2.37 19.56
N GLY A 85 0.73 3.14 18.56
CA GLY A 85 0.28 4.53 18.74
C GLY A 85 1.39 5.54 19.02
N ARG A 86 2.64 5.18 18.72
CA ARG A 86 3.82 6.02 19.00
C ARG A 86 4.21 6.88 17.80
N PHE A 87 3.35 7.79 17.40
CA PHE A 87 3.57 8.64 16.23
C PHE A 87 4.80 9.56 16.39
N GLY A 88 5.08 10.03 17.57
CA GLY A 88 6.26 10.87 17.85
C GLY A 88 7.58 10.15 17.64
N GLU A 89 7.64 8.84 17.89
CA GLU A 89 8.82 8.03 17.60
C GLU A 89 9.05 7.87 16.10
N VAL A 90 7.97 7.73 15.32
CA VAL A 90 8.05 7.67 13.85
C VAL A 90 8.58 8.98 13.27
N ASP A 91 8.19 10.12 13.83
CA ASP A 91 8.65 11.44 13.38
C ASP A 91 10.18 11.60 13.44
N ARG A 92 10.85 10.88 14.31
CA ARG A 92 12.31 10.97 14.47
C ARG A 92 13.08 10.44 13.26
N PHE A 93 12.53 9.47 12.54
CA PHE A 93 13.21 8.83 11.41
C PHE A 93 12.44 8.89 10.09
N CYS A 94 11.21 9.40 10.09
CA CYS A 94 10.38 9.46 8.90
C CYS A 94 10.92 10.48 7.88
N PRO A 95 11.27 10.08 6.66
CA PRO A 95 11.77 11.00 5.64
C PRO A 95 10.69 11.97 5.12
N ASN A 96 9.42 11.69 5.39
CA ASN A 96 8.29 12.54 4.99
C ASN A 96 7.89 13.57 6.06
N ARG A 97 8.57 13.59 7.19
CA ARG A 97 8.28 14.54 8.26
C ARG A 97 8.25 16.00 7.80
N PRO A 98 9.22 16.51 7.02
CA PRO A 98 9.18 17.91 6.57
C PRO A 98 7.92 18.23 5.75
N LEU A 99 7.48 17.33 4.88
CA LEU A 99 6.27 17.51 4.09
C LEU A 99 5.03 17.53 5.00
N LEU A 100 4.94 16.60 5.94
CA LEU A 100 3.81 16.52 6.87
C LEU A 100 3.72 17.75 7.75
N ASP A 101 4.83 18.26 8.24
CA ASP A 101 4.90 19.49 9.04
C ASP A 101 4.47 20.70 8.22
N ASP A 102 4.89 20.80 6.97
CA ASP A 102 4.51 21.89 6.07
C ASP A 102 3.01 21.87 5.77
N LEU A 103 2.45 20.71 5.48
CA LEU A 103 1.01 20.56 5.25
C LEU A 103 0.19 20.90 6.49
N ALA A 104 0.63 20.49 7.66
CA ALA A 104 -0.03 20.82 8.92
C ALA A 104 0.01 22.33 9.22
N ALA A 105 1.13 22.98 8.95
CA ALA A 105 1.27 24.43 9.09
C ALA A 105 0.34 25.20 8.15
N LYS A 106 0.20 24.76 6.92
CA LYS A 106 -0.74 25.34 5.93
C LYS A 106 -2.20 25.19 6.38
N LEU A 107 -2.54 24.09 7.01
CA LEU A 107 -3.88 23.85 7.54
C LEU A 107 -4.22 24.86 8.64
N ILE A 108 -3.29 25.14 9.54
CA ILE A 108 -3.47 26.12 10.62
C ILE A 108 -3.74 27.52 10.05
N VAL A 109 -3.01 27.90 9.02
CA VAL A 109 -3.17 29.21 8.36
C VAL A 109 -4.55 29.34 7.67
N ARG A 110 -5.10 28.25 7.15
CA ARG A 110 -6.41 28.22 6.49
C ARG A 110 -7.60 28.31 7.47
N ARG A 111 -7.38 27.96 8.70
CA ARG A 111 -8.38 28.04 9.76
C ARG A 111 -8.30 29.40 10.47
#